data_1f13a8e6b8636bf3425074e6cdb30f26
#
_entry.id   1f13a8e6b8636bf3425074e6cdb30f26
#
_cell.length_a   1.000
_cell.length_b   1.000
_cell.length_c   1.000
_cell.angle_alpha   90.00
_cell.angle_beta   90.00
_cell.angle_gamma   90.00
#
_symmetry.space_group_name_H-M   'P 1'
#
loop_
_entity.id
_entity.type
_entity.pdbx_description
1 polymer ?
#
loop_
_entity_poly.entity_id
_entity_poly.type
_entity_poly.pdbx_seq_one_letter_code
_entity_poly.pdbx_strand_id
1 'polypeptide(L)'
;GIQFVRENYDSSRKHILGVMGFSAGGHLVTMSGAFYKNNFLQKLGIFIHCSLRPDFVVPVYPVVSMQDSLAHIRSRKNLLGTNYTKQQIDTFSMELQIPDDMPPVFLVTAKDDPVVNFKNSVELDKTLTKKNIKHTFLLYEMGGHGYGMSVERGGETAKWNLKFKQWLIENNFIK
;
A
#
# COMPACT_ATOMS: atom_id res chain seq x y z
N GLY A 1 6.96 13.84 1.27
CA GLY A 1 5.84 13.55 0.35
C GLY A 1 4.54 14.12 0.87
N ILE A 2 3.78 13.39 1.73
CA ILE A 2 2.42 13.80 2.19
C ILE A 2 2.44 15.21 2.79
N GLN A 3 3.33 15.52 3.74
CA GLN A 3 3.44 16.85 4.32
C GLN A 3 3.67 17.93 3.26
N PHE A 4 4.61 17.70 2.34
CA PHE A 4 4.90 18.63 1.26
C PHE A 4 3.67 18.93 0.40
N VAL A 5 2.92 17.90 0.03
CA VAL A 5 1.69 18.08 -0.77
C VAL A 5 0.65 18.86 0.03
N ARG A 6 0.42 18.53 1.30
CA ARG A 6 -0.56 19.23 2.13
C ARG A 6 -0.20 20.70 2.38
N GLU A 7 1.08 21.01 2.53
CA GLU A 7 1.53 22.39 2.76
C GLU A 7 1.51 23.24 1.49
N ASN A 8 1.79 22.66 0.33
CA ASN A 8 1.96 23.43 -0.91
C ASN A 8 0.75 23.37 -1.86
N TYR A 9 -0.07 22.32 -1.77
CA TYR A 9 -1.19 22.09 -2.69
C TYR A 9 -2.54 21.93 -1.98
N ASP A 10 -2.57 21.76 -0.66
CA ASP A 10 -3.78 21.57 0.14
C ASP A 10 -3.76 22.43 1.41
N SER A 11 -3.34 23.67 1.31
CA SER A 11 -3.28 24.59 2.45
C SER A 11 -4.63 24.80 3.15
N SER A 12 -5.73 24.61 2.41
CA SER A 12 -7.10 24.69 2.96
C SER A 12 -7.60 23.40 3.61
N ARG A 13 -6.83 22.29 3.53
CA ARG A 13 -7.22 20.93 3.95
C ARG A 13 -8.57 20.46 3.38
N LYS A 14 -8.93 20.94 2.19
CA LYS A 14 -10.18 20.62 1.50
C LYS A 14 -10.04 19.49 0.47
N HIS A 15 -8.81 19.13 0.11
CA HIS A 15 -8.55 18.12 -0.89
C HIS A 15 -8.29 16.76 -0.25
N ILE A 16 -8.80 15.73 -0.90
CA ILE A 16 -8.57 14.33 -0.56
C ILE A 16 -7.21 13.93 -1.12
N LEU A 17 -6.37 13.35 -0.29
CA LEU A 17 -5.02 12.92 -0.65
C LEU A 17 -4.90 11.41 -0.46
N GLY A 18 -4.94 10.67 -1.55
CA GLY A 18 -4.63 9.24 -1.57
C GLY A 18 -3.18 8.96 -1.93
N VAL A 19 -2.71 7.78 -1.56
CA VAL A 19 -1.39 7.27 -1.95
C VAL A 19 -1.53 5.98 -2.73
N MET A 20 -0.82 5.88 -3.85
CA MET A 20 -0.83 4.70 -4.72
C MET A 20 0.60 4.22 -4.96
N GLY A 21 0.80 2.91 -4.92
CA GLY A 21 2.12 2.32 -5.17
C GLY A 21 2.04 0.91 -5.74
N PHE A 22 3.03 0.58 -6.57
CA PHE A 22 3.13 -0.65 -7.32
C PHE A 22 4.29 -1.50 -6.80
N SER A 23 4.11 -2.82 -6.66
CA SER A 23 5.18 -3.74 -6.27
C SER A 23 5.82 -3.33 -4.92
N ALA A 24 7.11 -3.04 -4.89
CA ALA A 24 7.80 -2.47 -3.72
C ALA A 24 7.22 -1.11 -3.30
N GLY A 25 6.70 -0.30 -4.26
CA GLY A 25 5.96 0.93 -3.97
C GLY A 25 4.63 0.66 -3.27
N GLY A 26 4.01 -0.51 -3.51
CA GLY A 26 2.85 -0.99 -2.76
C GLY A 26 3.15 -1.19 -1.28
N HIS A 27 4.34 -1.70 -0.94
CA HIS A 27 4.82 -1.78 0.43
C HIS A 27 4.95 -0.39 1.07
N LEU A 28 5.58 0.55 0.36
CA LEU A 28 5.77 1.91 0.86
C LEU A 28 4.45 2.63 1.16
N VAL A 29 3.44 2.51 0.28
CA VAL A 29 2.15 3.17 0.53
C VAL A 29 1.35 2.47 1.63
N THR A 30 1.43 1.14 1.76
CA THR A 30 0.85 0.42 2.90
C THR A 30 1.50 0.88 4.20
N MET A 31 2.83 0.99 4.22
CA MET A 31 3.59 1.50 5.35
C MET A 31 3.21 2.95 5.70
N SER A 32 3.00 3.83 4.71
CA SER A 32 2.57 5.21 4.97
C SER A 32 1.17 5.28 5.57
N GLY A 33 0.27 4.36 5.22
CA GLY A 33 -1.04 4.23 5.87
C GLY A 33 -0.97 3.62 7.27
N ALA A 34 -0.07 2.66 7.51
CA ALA A 34 0.07 2.00 8.80
C ALA A 34 0.79 2.88 9.85
N PHE A 35 1.82 3.61 9.43
CA PHE A 35 2.70 4.35 10.33
C PHE A 35 2.52 5.87 10.28
N TYR A 36 1.40 6.37 9.82
CA TYR A 36 1.18 7.81 9.66
C TYR A 36 1.31 8.62 10.98
N LYS A 37 1.17 7.97 12.13
CA LYS A 37 1.37 8.57 13.47
C LYS A 37 2.85 8.65 13.88
N ASN A 38 3.73 7.92 13.18
CA ASN A 38 5.12 7.81 13.56
C ASN A 38 5.98 8.82 12.78
N ASN A 39 6.66 9.70 13.48
CA ASN A 39 7.64 10.58 12.85
C ASN A 39 9.04 9.95 12.83
N PHE A 40 9.31 9.12 11.82
CA PHE A 40 10.62 8.51 11.62
C PHE A 40 11.73 9.52 11.28
N LEU A 41 11.35 10.73 10.84
CA LEU A 41 12.29 11.75 10.38
C LEU A 41 12.64 12.78 11.47
N GLN A 42 12.06 12.66 12.65
CA GLN A 42 12.33 13.59 13.77
C GLN A 42 13.82 13.65 14.13
N LYS A 43 14.52 12.52 14.09
CA LYS A 43 15.97 12.45 14.35
C LYS A 43 16.81 13.19 13.30
N LEU A 44 16.25 13.49 12.13
CA LEU A 44 16.87 14.28 11.07
C LEU A 44 16.46 15.76 11.13
N GLY A 45 15.83 16.20 12.22
CA GLY A 45 15.36 17.58 12.38
C GLY A 45 14.14 17.93 11.54
N ILE A 46 13.46 16.94 10.96
CA ILE A 46 12.24 17.16 10.17
C ILE A 46 11.03 17.06 11.08
N PHE A 47 10.36 18.19 11.28
CA PHE A 47 9.17 18.29 12.12
C PHE A 47 7.90 18.13 11.26
N ILE A 48 6.88 17.48 11.85
CA ILE A 48 5.58 17.29 11.24
C ILE A 48 4.67 18.44 11.68
N HIS A 49 4.12 19.18 10.71
CA HIS A 49 3.22 20.31 10.95
C HIS A 49 1.77 20.03 10.52
N CYS A 50 1.51 18.86 9.92
CA CYS A 50 0.19 18.45 9.47
C CYS A 50 0.01 16.94 9.63
N SER A 51 -1.23 16.44 9.45
CA SER A 51 -1.49 15.01 9.44
C SER A 51 -0.78 14.33 8.27
N LEU A 52 -0.02 13.27 8.55
CA LEU A 52 0.57 12.39 7.55
C LEU A 52 -0.37 11.27 7.10
N ARG A 53 -1.58 11.18 7.69
CA ARG A 53 -2.56 10.17 7.35
C ARG A 53 -3.09 10.42 5.94
N PRO A 54 -2.90 9.50 4.98
CA PRO A 54 -3.57 9.60 3.69
C PRO A 54 -5.07 9.33 3.87
N ASP A 55 -5.89 9.82 2.96
CA ASP A 55 -7.34 9.58 3.00
C ASP A 55 -7.69 8.18 2.51
N PHE A 56 -6.85 7.59 1.64
CA PHE A 56 -6.92 6.19 1.22
C PHE A 56 -5.55 5.69 0.71
N VAL A 57 -5.41 4.36 0.65
CA VAL A 57 -4.17 3.67 0.23
C VAL A 57 -4.48 2.68 -0.88
N VAL A 58 -3.67 2.69 -1.94
CA VAL A 58 -3.85 1.83 -3.12
C VAL A 58 -2.58 1.02 -3.39
N PRO A 59 -2.40 -0.13 -2.73
CA PRO A 59 -1.31 -1.06 -3.03
C PRO A 59 -1.69 -1.96 -4.21
N VAL A 60 -0.89 -1.92 -5.27
CA VAL A 60 -1.11 -2.70 -6.50
C VAL A 60 0.01 -3.74 -6.63
N TYR A 61 -0.35 -5.01 -6.70
CA TYR A 61 0.54 -6.20 -6.62
C TYR A 61 1.69 -6.01 -5.62
N PRO A 62 1.36 -5.66 -4.37
CA PRO A 62 2.34 -5.17 -3.42
C PRO A 62 3.23 -6.27 -2.85
N VAL A 63 4.48 -5.92 -2.58
CA VAL A 63 5.21 -6.58 -1.50
C VAL A 63 4.52 -6.17 -0.19
N VAL A 64 4.30 -7.12 0.72
CA VAL A 64 3.65 -6.87 2.02
C VAL A 64 4.49 -7.44 3.15
N SER A 65 4.81 -8.73 3.05
CA SER A 65 5.51 -9.48 4.09
C SER A 65 7.03 -9.52 3.87
N MET A 66 7.76 -9.39 4.95
CA MET A 66 9.20 -9.66 5.01
C MET A 66 9.50 -11.03 5.64
N GLN A 67 8.47 -11.81 6.01
CA GLN A 67 8.62 -13.16 6.58
C GLN A 67 9.17 -14.14 5.53
N ASP A 68 9.98 -15.11 5.94
CA ASP A 68 10.66 -16.04 5.02
C ASP A 68 9.72 -16.78 4.07
N SER A 69 8.50 -17.06 4.51
CA SER A 69 7.50 -17.79 3.71
C SER A 69 6.91 -16.99 2.53
N LEU A 70 6.99 -15.65 2.58
CA LEU A 70 6.31 -14.78 1.60
C LEU A 70 7.20 -13.66 1.05
N ALA A 71 8.36 -13.42 1.64
CA ALA A 71 9.19 -12.29 1.29
C ALA A 71 9.62 -12.34 -0.18
N HIS A 72 9.45 -11.22 -0.89
CA HIS A 72 10.21 -10.98 -2.10
C HIS A 72 11.65 -10.65 -1.71
N ILE A 73 12.55 -11.63 -1.86
CA ILE A 73 13.92 -11.61 -1.30
C ILE A 73 14.69 -10.35 -1.69
N ARG A 74 14.59 -9.92 -2.96
CA ARG A 74 15.27 -8.70 -3.45
C ARG A 74 14.75 -7.45 -2.73
N SER A 75 13.45 -7.32 -2.54
CA SER A 75 12.86 -6.19 -1.82
C SER A 75 13.28 -6.18 -0.36
N ARG A 76 13.26 -7.33 0.30
CA ARG A 76 13.72 -7.45 1.69
C ARG A 76 15.19 -7.05 1.82
N LYS A 77 16.06 -7.57 0.94
CA LYS A 77 17.49 -7.22 0.96
C LYS A 77 17.73 -5.73 0.71
N ASN A 78 16.99 -5.12 -0.21
CA ASN A 78 17.12 -3.69 -0.51
C ASN A 78 16.62 -2.80 0.65
N LEU A 79 15.62 -3.26 1.40
CA LEU A 79 15.03 -2.51 2.51
C LEU A 79 15.82 -2.68 3.81
N LEU A 80 16.19 -3.93 4.14
CA LEU A 80 16.77 -4.29 5.44
C LEU A 80 18.29 -4.53 5.40
N GLY A 81 18.88 -4.59 4.20
CA GLY A 81 20.28 -4.99 4.03
C GLY A 81 20.46 -6.51 4.08
N THR A 82 21.65 -6.95 4.48
CA THR A 82 21.99 -8.39 4.60
C THR A 82 21.97 -8.88 6.04
N ASN A 83 22.13 -7.99 7.02
CA ASN A 83 22.24 -8.29 8.43
C ASN A 83 21.01 -7.73 9.17
N TYR A 84 19.86 -8.34 8.95
CA TYR A 84 18.60 -7.93 9.58
C TYR A 84 18.24 -8.83 10.75
N THR A 85 17.54 -8.25 11.73
CA THR A 85 17.00 -8.95 12.89
C THR A 85 15.59 -9.45 12.65
N LYS A 86 15.13 -10.42 13.45
CA LYS A 86 13.71 -10.85 13.44
C LYS A 86 12.77 -9.67 13.73
N GLN A 87 13.14 -8.75 14.62
CA GLN A 87 12.36 -7.56 14.91
C GLN A 87 12.19 -6.66 13.68
N GLN A 88 13.25 -6.49 12.87
CA GLN A 88 13.15 -5.74 11.63
C GLN A 88 12.24 -6.43 10.61
N ILE A 89 12.34 -7.77 10.47
CA ILE A 89 11.40 -8.54 9.63
C ILE A 89 9.97 -8.26 10.07
N ASP A 90 9.67 -8.38 11.37
CA ASP A 90 8.32 -8.19 11.89
C ASP A 90 7.85 -6.74 11.73
N THR A 91 8.72 -5.75 11.99
CA THR A 91 8.39 -4.32 11.85
C THR A 91 8.02 -3.94 10.41
N PHE A 92 8.69 -4.54 9.43
CA PHE A 92 8.46 -4.24 8.01
C PHE A 92 7.55 -5.26 7.30
N SER A 93 6.98 -6.21 8.03
CA SER A 93 5.89 -7.07 7.55
C SER A 93 4.56 -6.37 7.79
N MET A 94 4.01 -5.75 6.74
CA MET A 94 2.87 -4.84 6.89
C MET A 94 1.60 -5.53 7.35
N GLU A 95 1.42 -6.81 7.06
CA GLU A 95 0.31 -7.62 7.58
C GLU A 95 0.30 -7.69 9.12
N LEU A 96 1.44 -7.47 9.77
CA LEU A 96 1.55 -7.44 11.22
C LEU A 96 1.39 -6.03 11.84
N GLN A 97 1.39 -4.98 11.01
CA GLN A 97 1.49 -3.59 11.45
C GLN A 97 0.24 -2.76 11.23
N ILE A 98 -0.84 -3.33 10.69
CA ILE A 98 -2.06 -2.59 10.39
C ILE A 98 -2.71 -2.07 11.68
N PRO A 99 -2.86 -0.75 11.88
CA PRO A 99 -3.55 -0.18 13.02
C PRO A 99 -5.08 -0.26 12.84
N ASP A 100 -5.83 -0.11 13.93
CA ASP A 100 -7.29 -0.18 13.89
C ASP A 100 -7.93 1.03 13.18
N ASP A 101 -7.18 2.11 13.00
CA ASP A 101 -7.59 3.31 12.26
C ASP A 101 -6.88 3.47 10.91
N MET A 102 -6.43 2.35 10.32
CA MET A 102 -5.88 2.33 8.96
C MET A 102 -6.81 3.05 7.99
N PRO A 103 -6.31 3.90 7.08
CA PRO A 103 -7.13 4.46 6.01
C PRO A 103 -7.77 3.38 5.15
N PRO A 104 -8.91 3.67 4.47
CA PRO A 104 -9.49 2.75 3.49
C PRO A 104 -8.48 2.28 2.45
N VAL A 105 -8.55 0.99 2.08
CA VAL A 105 -7.58 0.36 1.19
C VAL A 105 -8.26 -0.18 -0.06
N PHE A 106 -7.68 0.10 -1.23
CA PHE A 106 -8.04 -0.56 -2.49
C PHE A 106 -6.86 -1.41 -2.96
N LEU A 107 -6.95 -2.72 -2.78
CA LEU A 107 -5.89 -3.70 -3.01
C LEU A 107 -6.13 -4.45 -4.32
N VAL A 108 -5.09 -4.58 -5.14
CA VAL A 108 -5.18 -5.26 -6.45
C VAL A 108 -3.99 -6.19 -6.64
N THR A 109 -4.23 -7.43 -7.08
CA THR A 109 -3.17 -8.38 -7.48
C THR A 109 -3.69 -9.43 -8.46
N ALA A 110 -2.79 -10.21 -9.06
CA ALA A 110 -3.11 -11.36 -9.88
C ALA A 110 -2.45 -12.63 -9.30
N LYS A 111 -3.13 -13.77 -9.41
CA LYS A 111 -2.65 -15.05 -8.85
C LYS A 111 -1.42 -15.60 -9.58
N ASP A 112 -1.31 -15.31 -10.86
CA ASP A 112 -0.23 -15.75 -11.75
C ASP A 112 1.02 -14.85 -11.71
N ASP A 113 1.12 -13.93 -10.71
CA ASP A 113 2.28 -13.06 -10.53
C ASP A 113 3.55 -13.88 -10.24
N PRO A 114 4.54 -13.89 -11.16
CA PRO A 114 5.77 -14.69 -11.02
C PRO A 114 6.85 -13.99 -10.18
N VAL A 115 6.63 -12.74 -9.78
CA VAL A 115 7.65 -11.91 -9.10
C VAL A 115 7.31 -11.75 -7.62
N VAL A 116 6.09 -11.30 -7.32
CA VAL A 116 5.61 -11.13 -5.96
C VAL A 116 4.47 -12.13 -5.71
N ASN A 117 4.71 -13.10 -4.84
CA ASN A 117 3.70 -14.08 -4.51
C ASN A 117 2.40 -13.38 -4.07
N PHE A 118 1.30 -13.62 -4.77
CA PHE A 118 -0.02 -13.00 -4.52
C PHE A 118 -0.52 -13.20 -3.09
N LYS A 119 -0.03 -14.22 -2.38
CA LYS A 119 -0.33 -14.44 -0.96
C LYS A 119 0.09 -13.28 -0.07
N ASN A 120 1.02 -12.43 -0.50
CA ASN A 120 1.28 -11.14 0.17
C ASN A 120 -0.01 -10.32 0.29
N SER A 121 -0.74 -10.18 -0.81
CA SER A 121 -2.02 -9.45 -0.82
C SER A 121 -3.11 -10.20 -0.03
N VAL A 122 -3.14 -11.52 -0.07
CA VAL A 122 -4.09 -12.32 0.70
C VAL A 122 -3.89 -12.16 2.21
N GLU A 123 -2.65 -12.14 2.69
CA GLU A 123 -2.39 -11.91 4.13
C GLU A 123 -2.75 -10.49 4.55
N LEU A 124 -2.50 -9.50 3.70
CA LEU A 124 -2.95 -8.13 3.96
C LEU A 124 -4.48 -8.04 4.05
N ASP A 125 -5.20 -8.62 3.09
CA ASP A 125 -6.68 -8.69 3.04
C ASP A 125 -7.25 -9.34 4.32
N LYS A 126 -6.70 -10.48 4.74
CA LYS A 126 -7.09 -11.15 5.99
C LYS A 126 -6.96 -10.23 7.21
N THR A 127 -5.84 -9.49 7.28
CA THR A 127 -5.61 -8.58 8.42
C THR A 127 -6.56 -7.40 8.37
N LEU A 128 -6.78 -6.80 7.20
CA LEU A 128 -7.74 -5.72 7.02
C LEU A 128 -9.16 -6.15 7.40
N THR A 129 -9.58 -7.36 6.96
CA THR A 129 -10.87 -7.96 7.33
C THR A 129 -10.98 -8.18 8.83
N LYS A 130 -9.99 -8.82 9.45
CA LYS A 130 -9.96 -9.10 10.90
C LYS A 130 -10.09 -7.83 11.74
N LYS A 131 -9.52 -6.72 11.26
CA LYS A 131 -9.53 -5.42 11.94
C LYS A 131 -10.71 -4.53 11.54
N ASN A 132 -11.64 -5.03 10.71
CA ASN A 132 -12.78 -4.28 10.18
C ASN A 132 -12.36 -2.99 9.45
N ILE A 133 -11.19 -2.97 8.83
CA ILE A 133 -10.75 -1.85 8.00
C ILE A 133 -11.53 -1.86 6.70
N LYS A 134 -12.07 -0.70 6.32
CA LYS A 134 -12.78 -0.55 5.05
C LYS A 134 -11.81 -0.79 3.88
N HIS A 135 -12.08 -1.83 3.09
CA HIS A 135 -11.21 -2.14 1.95
C HIS A 135 -11.97 -2.86 0.83
N THR A 136 -11.36 -2.87 -0.34
CA THR A 136 -11.75 -3.68 -1.50
C THR A 136 -10.53 -4.44 -1.98
N PHE A 137 -10.67 -5.75 -2.20
CA PHE A 137 -9.62 -6.59 -2.74
C PHE A 137 -10.02 -7.15 -4.11
N LEU A 138 -9.27 -6.77 -5.14
CA LEU A 138 -9.39 -7.32 -6.49
C LEU A 138 -8.30 -8.37 -6.70
N LEU A 139 -8.71 -9.63 -6.69
CA LEU A 139 -7.85 -10.76 -7.00
C LEU A 139 -8.22 -11.32 -8.37
N TYR A 140 -7.35 -11.13 -9.34
CA TYR A 140 -7.50 -11.64 -10.71
C TYR A 140 -6.83 -13.01 -10.85
N GLU A 141 -7.34 -13.86 -11.72
CA GLU A 141 -6.70 -15.14 -12.04
C GLU A 141 -5.41 -14.92 -12.83
N MET A 142 -5.47 -14.04 -13.84
CA MET A 142 -4.39 -13.75 -14.78
C MET A 142 -4.08 -12.24 -14.81
N GLY A 143 -2.81 -11.91 -15.00
CA GLY A 143 -2.34 -10.52 -15.11
C GLY A 143 -0.84 -10.36 -14.94
N GLY A 144 -0.18 -11.37 -14.34
CA GLY A 144 1.26 -11.34 -14.08
C GLY A 144 1.67 -10.24 -13.12
N HIS A 145 2.88 -9.73 -13.31
CA HIS A 145 3.45 -8.63 -12.55
C HIS A 145 3.73 -7.41 -13.43
N GLY A 146 3.59 -6.20 -12.87
CA GLY A 146 4.01 -4.98 -13.58
C GLY A 146 3.05 -4.50 -14.66
N TYR A 147 1.77 -4.92 -14.63
CA TYR A 147 0.77 -4.43 -15.59
C TYR A 147 0.47 -2.92 -15.44
N GLY A 148 0.74 -2.34 -14.27
CA GLY A 148 0.56 -0.90 -14.02
C GLY A 148 -0.85 -0.43 -14.35
N MET A 149 -0.93 0.65 -15.12
CA MET A 149 -2.19 1.21 -15.66
C MET A 149 -2.41 0.82 -17.13
N SER A 150 -1.59 -0.07 -17.68
CA SER A 150 -1.65 -0.42 -19.11
C SER A 150 -2.84 -1.31 -19.45
N VAL A 151 -3.63 -0.87 -20.42
CA VAL A 151 -4.73 -1.65 -20.99
C VAL A 151 -4.20 -2.80 -21.84
N GLU A 152 -3.07 -2.60 -22.54
CA GLU A 152 -2.49 -3.58 -23.46
C GLU A 152 -1.82 -4.77 -22.74
N ARG A 153 -1.21 -4.51 -21.57
CA ARG A 153 -0.49 -5.54 -20.80
C ARG A 153 -1.33 -6.25 -19.76
N GLY A 154 -2.50 -5.70 -19.46
CA GLY A 154 -3.25 -6.10 -18.29
C GLY A 154 -4.10 -7.36 -18.44
N GLY A 155 -4.43 -7.81 -19.65
CA GLY A 155 -5.38 -8.91 -19.80
C GLY A 155 -6.62 -8.71 -18.93
N GLU A 156 -6.90 -9.62 -17.99
CA GLU A 156 -8.02 -9.47 -17.03
C GLU A 156 -7.87 -8.24 -16.14
N THR A 157 -6.63 -7.84 -15.82
CA THR A 157 -6.35 -6.68 -14.98
C THR A 157 -6.50 -5.35 -15.73
N ALA A 158 -6.66 -5.33 -17.06
CA ALA A 158 -6.69 -4.12 -17.89
C ALA A 158 -7.69 -3.04 -17.43
N LYS A 159 -8.75 -3.43 -16.74
CA LYS A 159 -9.83 -2.54 -16.29
C LYS A 159 -9.86 -2.30 -14.78
N TRP A 160 -8.82 -2.66 -14.04
CA TRP A 160 -8.81 -2.44 -12.59
C TRP A 160 -8.94 -0.95 -12.21
N ASN A 161 -8.40 -0.07 -13.05
CA ASN A 161 -8.49 1.38 -12.90
C ASN A 161 -9.93 1.90 -12.98
N LEU A 162 -10.78 1.29 -13.79
CA LEU A 162 -12.22 1.64 -13.85
C LEU A 162 -12.92 1.24 -12.55
N LYS A 163 -12.59 0.05 -12.01
CA LYS A 163 -13.09 -0.38 -10.70
C LYS A 163 -12.57 0.51 -9.57
N PHE A 164 -11.33 0.97 -9.67
CA PHE A 164 -10.78 1.94 -8.73
C PHE A 164 -11.51 3.28 -8.80
N LYS A 165 -11.76 3.81 -10.00
CA LYS A 165 -12.56 5.03 -10.17
C LYS A 165 -13.95 4.89 -9.54
N GLN A 166 -14.63 3.78 -9.79
CA GLN A 166 -15.94 3.49 -9.19
C GLN A 166 -15.87 3.46 -7.66
N TRP A 167 -14.84 2.80 -7.11
CA TRP A 167 -14.60 2.76 -5.67
C TRP A 167 -14.37 4.16 -5.08
N LEU A 168 -13.66 5.04 -5.77
CA LEU A 168 -13.47 6.43 -5.33
C LEU A 168 -14.81 7.17 -5.23
N ILE A 169 -15.70 6.98 -6.21
CA ILE A 169 -17.05 7.58 -6.21
C ILE A 169 -17.88 7.03 -5.05
N GLU A 170 -17.95 5.71 -4.89
CA GLU A 170 -18.72 5.02 -3.85
C GLU A 170 -18.27 5.41 -2.43
N ASN A 171 -17.00 5.78 -2.28
CA ASN A 171 -16.43 6.23 -1.01
C ASN A 171 -16.44 7.76 -0.84
N ASN A 172 -17.06 8.52 -1.76
CA ASN A 172 -17.11 9.97 -1.76
C ASN A 172 -15.72 10.65 -1.79
N PHE A 173 -14.71 9.99 -2.37
CA PHE A 173 -13.38 10.56 -2.56
C PHE A 173 -13.32 11.46 -3.80
N ILE A 174 -14.16 11.18 -4.79
CA ILE A 174 -14.38 12.04 -5.97
C ILE A 174 -15.89 12.12 -6.27
N LYS A 175 -16.28 13.15 -7.06
CA LYS A 175 -17.65 13.35 -7.55
C LYS A 175 -17.84 12.67 -8.89
#